data_bd05b935041243665356868591df4550
#
_entry.id   bd05b935041243665356868591df4550
#
_cell.length_a   1.000
_cell.length_b   1.000
_cell.length_c   1.000
_cell.angle_alpha   90.00
_cell.angle_beta   90.00
_cell.angle_gamma   90.00
#
_symmetry.space_group_name_H-M   'P 1'
#
loop_
_entity.id
_entity.type
_entity.pdbx_description
1 polymer ?
#
loop_
_entity_poly.entity_id
_entity_poly.type
_entity_poly.pdbx_seq_one_letter_code
_entity_poly.pdbx_strand_id
1 'polypeptide(L)'
;IGQDTIMNREADSKQKIALDTSQSDTKLTVSAISIAGGKKPDKLKQLTAQMTINSHDTAVDLKFDDNTVHFYVYAKGDVIFASDNISDAIKQANDSMGVVIDSNQQYVWMRARKNAVNAFANIACNEIDKDADSVVKSVSAMLTYNDVTVSVSELIGAGSSAVDVLKNNLPDKEILDLQGVSSEDIIFYISQGNPVFAMTGNTSAVLVTGYSSNGALYIYNPDNGATTSMSYEDADRMFYNGGLHFITYMTK
;
A
#
# COMPACT_ATOMS: atom_id res chain seq x y z
N ILE A 1 -19.25 -20.34 -10.65
CA ILE A 1 -17.93 -20.81 -11.12
C ILE A 1 -17.02 -20.71 -9.92
N GLY A 2 -16.52 -21.86 -9.42
CA GLY A 2 -15.59 -21.87 -8.31
C GLY A 2 -14.25 -21.25 -8.73
N GLN A 3 -13.56 -20.57 -7.79
CA GLN A 3 -12.18 -20.19 -7.97
C GLN A 3 -11.31 -21.45 -7.86
N ASP A 4 -10.96 -22.05 -8.99
CA ASP A 4 -9.94 -23.09 -9.02
C ASP A 4 -8.57 -22.40 -9.11
N THR A 5 -7.85 -22.39 -8.01
CA THR A 5 -6.46 -21.91 -7.98
C THR A 5 -5.56 -23.09 -8.38
N ILE A 6 -5.02 -23.03 -9.57
CA ILE A 6 -4.01 -23.99 -10.04
C ILE A 6 -2.65 -23.48 -9.61
N MET A 7 -2.15 -24.00 -8.50
CA MET A 7 -0.82 -23.66 -7.97
C MET A 7 0.24 -24.64 -8.49
N ASN A 8 1.46 -24.12 -8.75
CA ASN A 8 2.69 -24.87 -9.01
C ASN A 8 2.69 -25.78 -10.25
N ARG A 9 2.54 -25.19 -11.45
CA ARG A 9 2.84 -25.94 -12.68
C ARG A 9 3.77 -25.13 -13.59
N GLU A 10 4.69 -25.84 -14.24
CA GLU A 10 5.65 -25.26 -15.18
C GLU A 10 4.96 -24.53 -16.33
N ALA A 11 5.55 -23.41 -16.75
CA ALA A 11 4.96 -22.45 -17.70
C ALA A 11 4.64 -23.03 -19.09
N ASP A 12 5.15 -24.21 -19.43
CA ASP A 12 4.95 -24.88 -20.73
C ASP A 12 3.81 -25.91 -20.74
N SER A 13 3.11 -26.10 -19.63
CA SER A 13 2.03 -27.07 -19.59
C SER A 13 0.71 -26.48 -20.13
N LYS A 14 0.25 -26.97 -21.28
CA LYS A 14 -1.11 -26.74 -21.75
C LYS A 14 -2.10 -27.31 -20.76
N GLN A 15 -2.84 -26.48 -20.07
CA GLN A 15 -3.85 -26.91 -19.11
C GLN A 15 -5.23 -26.84 -19.76
N LYS A 16 -5.99 -27.93 -19.62
CA LYS A 16 -7.40 -27.93 -19.96
C LYS A 16 -8.19 -27.65 -18.70
N ILE A 17 -8.88 -26.53 -18.67
CA ILE A 17 -9.85 -26.19 -17.64
C ILE A 17 -11.23 -26.57 -18.18
N ALA A 18 -11.94 -27.46 -17.51
CA ALA A 18 -13.32 -27.78 -17.85
C ALA A 18 -14.21 -26.64 -17.34
N LEU A 19 -14.88 -25.95 -18.25
CA LEU A 19 -15.83 -24.89 -17.94
C LEU A 19 -17.25 -25.41 -18.20
N ASP A 20 -18.15 -25.12 -17.27
CA ASP A 20 -19.58 -25.34 -17.52
C ASP A 20 -20.11 -24.20 -18.39
N THR A 21 -20.23 -24.44 -19.67
CA THR A 21 -20.76 -23.51 -20.67
C THR A 21 -22.26 -23.67 -20.92
N SER A 22 -22.96 -24.37 -20.06
CA SER A 22 -24.43 -24.58 -20.19
C SER A 22 -25.24 -23.28 -20.03
N GLN A 23 -24.61 -22.21 -19.53
CA GLN A 23 -25.17 -20.85 -19.48
C GLN A 23 -24.57 -19.97 -20.56
N SER A 24 -25.40 -19.17 -21.21
CA SER A 24 -24.99 -18.25 -22.27
C SER A 24 -23.94 -17.24 -21.75
N ASP A 25 -22.88 -17.05 -22.50
CA ASP A 25 -21.84 -16.01 -22.31
C ASP A 25 -21.19 -15.96 -20.93
N THR A 26 -20.37 -16.94 -20.64
CA THR A 26 -19.58 -16.95 -19.40
C THR A 26 -18.38 -16.01 -19.51
N LYS A 27 -18.33 -14.96 -18.67
CA LYS A 27 -17.14 -14.14 -18.50
C LYS A 27 -16.13 -14.84 -17.62
N LEU A 28 -14.96 -15.12 -18.16
CA LEU A 28 -13.84 -15.72 -17.45
C LEU A 28 -12.73 -14.70 -17.25
N THR A 29 -12.29 -14.53 -16.01
CA THR A 29 -11.03 -13.84 -15.70
C THR A 29 -10.00 -14.88 -15.31
N VAL A 30 -8.92 -14.97 -16.06
CA VAL A 30 -7.81 -15.86 -15.74
C VAL A 30 -6.64 -15.00 -15.31
N SER A 31 -6.15 -15.26 -14.11
CA SER A 31 -4.91 -14.65 -13.60
C SER A 31 -3.86 -15.73 -13.45
N ALA A 32 -2.69 -15.49 -14.02
CA ALA A 32 -1.53 -16.34 -13.86
C ALA A 32 -0.41 -15.56 -13.18
N ILE A 33 0.21 -16.17 -12.18
CA ILE A 33 1.41 -15.62 -11.54
C ILE A 33 2.59 -16.42 -12.08
N SER A 34 3.50 -15.75 -12.78
CA SER A 34 4.73 -16.37 -13.25
C SER A 34 5.76 -16.33 -12.14
N ILE A 35 6.19 -17.50 -11.69
CA ILE A 35 7.27 -17.67 -10.71
C ILE A 35 8.47 -18.19 -11.47
N ALA A 36 9.47 -17.33 -11.72
CA ALA A 36 10.71 -17.74 -12.35
C ALA A 36 11.75 -18.12 -11.29
N GLY A 37 12.30 -19.33 -11.39
CA GLY A 37 13.52 -19.66 -10.68
C GLY A 37 13.40 -20.24 -9.27
N GLY A 38 12.63 -21.28 -9.04
CA GLY A 38 12.76 -22.11 -7.84
C GLY A 38 12.21 -21.48 -6.54
N LYS A 39 12.77 -21.74 -5.40
CA LYS A 39 12.20 -21.48 -4.06
C LYS A 39 11.92 -20.04 -3.69
N LYS A 40 12.38 -19.05 -4.43
CA LYS A 40 12.10 -17.63 -4.31
C LYS A 40 12.01 -17.02 -5.70
N PRO A 41 10.91 -16.40 -6.10
CA PRO A 41 10.80 -15.84 -7.44
C PRO A 41 11.70 -14.60 -7.59
N ASP A 42 12.57 -14.58 -8.61
CA ASP A 42 13.42 -13.43 -8.90
C ASP A 42 12.64 -12.26 -9.51
N LYS A 43 11.54 -12.57 -10.18
CA LYS A 43 10.56 -11.57 -10.68
C LYS A 43 9.18 -12.22 -10.69
N LEU A 44 8.21 -11.54 -10.11
CA LEU A 44 6.81 -11.94 -10.15
C LEU A 44 6.10 -11.11 -11.21
N LYS A 45 5.45 -11.78 -12.16
CA LYS A 45 4.55 -11.15 -13.12
C LYS A 45 3.18 -11.76 -12.97
N GLN A 46 2.18 -10.92 -12.77
CA GLN A 46 0.79 -11.33 -12.90
C GLN A 46 0.34 -11.03 -14.32
N LEU A 47 -0.12 -12.07 -14.99
CA LEU A 47 -0.75 -11.98 -16.29
C LEU A 47 -2.25 -12.15 -16.08
N THR A 48 -3.04 -11.19 -16.54
CA THR A 48 -4.50 -11.25 -16.44
C THR A 48 -5.09 -11.21 -17.83
N ALA A 49 -5.94 -12.17 -18.15
CA ALA A 49 -6.75 -12.16 -19.36
C ALA A 49 -8.22 -12.21 -19.00
N GLN A 50 -9.02 -11.36 -19.62
CA GLN A 50 -10.47 -11.40 -19.56
C GLN A 50 -11.01 -11.82 -20.91
N MET A 51 -11.94 -12.76 -20.91
CA MET A 51 -12.58 -13.23 -22.12
C MET A 51 -14.04 -13.61 -21.89
N THR A 52 -14.82 -13.54 -22.94
CA THR A 52 -16.16 -14.09 -22.98
C THR A 52 -16.10 -15.42 -23.73
N ILE A 53 -16.54 -16.49 -23.11
CA ILE A 53 -16.60 -17.82 -23.72
C ILE A 53 -18.05 -18.08 -24.12
N ASN A 54 -18.26 -18.40 -25.38
CA ASN A 54 -19.54 -18.78 -25.90
C ASN A 54 -19.74 -20.31 -25.79
N SER A 55 -20.98 -20.77 -25.71
CA SER A 55 -21.32 -22.20 -25.59
C SER A 55 -20.83 -23.06 -26.76
N HIS A 56 -20.38 -22.46 -27.85
CA HIS A 56 -19.87 -23.15 -29.04
C HIS A 56 -18.33 -23.15 -29.15
N ASP A 57 -17.63 -22.49 -28.23
CA ASP A 57 -16.17 -22.44 -28.26
C ASP A 57 -15.58 -23.76 -27.79
N THR A 58 -14.77 -24.38 -28.64
CA THR A 58 -14.10 -25.67 -28.32
C THR A 58 -12.66 -25.48 -27.85
N ALA A 59 -12.05 -24.35 -28.17
CA ALA A 59 -10.73 -23.95 -27.68
C ALA A 59 -10.61 -22.43 -27.76
N VAL A 60 -9.96 -21.84 -26.77
CA VAL A 60 -9.71 -20.41 -26.72
C VAL A 60 -8.26 -20.16 -26.35
N ASP A 61 -7.56 -19.36 -27.16
CA ASP A 61 -6.21 -18.93 -26.87
C ASP A 61 -6.25 -17.67 -25.98
N LEU A 62 -5.72 -17.78 -24.78
CA LEU A 62 -5.59 -16.66 -23.87
C LEU A 62 -4.35 -15.83 -24.20
N LYS A 63 -4.58 -14.55 -24.50
CA LYS A 63 -3.52 -13.56 -24.54
C LYS A 63 -3.54 -12.81 -23.22
N PHE A 64 -2.46 -12.90 -22.49
CA PHE A 64 -2.30 -12.19 -21.23
C PHE A 64 -1.69 -10.82 -21.49
N ASP A 65 -2.28 -9.79 -20.90
CA ASP A 65 -1.65 -8.49 -20.80
C ASP A 65 -0.50 -8.57 -19.80
N ASP A 66 0.68 -8.06 -20.16
CA ASP A 66 1.85 -8.05 -19.31
C ASP A 66 1.72 -6.92 -18.27
N ASN A 67 0.78 -7.08 -17.34
CA ASN A 67 0.59 -6.14 -16.24
C ASN A 67 1.62 -6.46 -15.16
N THR A 68 2.51 -5.51 -14.90
CA THR A 68 3.49 -5.62 -13.83
C THR A 68 2.77 -5.35 -12.51
N VAL A 69 2.53 -6.38 -11.72
CA VAL A 69 2.01 -6.24 -10.36
C VAL A 69 3.15 -5.88 -9.42
N HIS A 70 2.90 -4.96 -8.49
CA HIS A 70 3.93 -4.41 -7.62
C HIS A 70 4.01 -5.11 -6.26
N PHE A 71 2.89 -5.61 -5.71
CA PHE A 71 2.79 -6.14 -4.36
C PHE A 71 2.30 -7.58 -4.35
N TYR A 72 3.00 -8.43 -3.61
CA TYR A 72 2.72 -9.86 -3.49
C TYR A 72 2.56 -10.24 -2.02
N VAL A 73 1.52 -10.99 -1.71
CA VAL A 73 1.32 -11.55 -0.37
C VAL A 73 1.94 -12.94 -0.31
N TYR A 74 2.91 -13.08 0.58
CA TYR A 74 3.60 -14.33 0.83
C TYR A 74 3.15 -14.92 2.17
N ALA A 75 2.58 -16.12 2.15
CA ALA A 75 2.13 -16.82 3.35
C ALA A 75 2.34 -18.33 3.19
N LYS A 76 2.70 -19.01 4.27
CA LYS A 76 2.86 -20.48 4.33
C LYS A 76 3.83 -21.06 3.28
N GLY A 77 4.78 -20.26 2.84
CA GLY A 77 5.78 -20.69 1.86
C GLY A 77 5.46 -20.36 0.40
N ASP A 78 4.29 -19.78 0.12
CA ASP A 78 3.81 -19.50 -1.24
C ASP A 78 3.32 -18.06 -1.41
N VAL A 79 3.33 -17.54 -2.65
CA VAL A 79 2.61 -16.33 -3.02
C VAL A 79 1.13 -16.70 -3.18
N ILE A 80 0.29 -16.10 -2.33
CA ILE A 80 -1.14 -16.40 -2.28
C ILE A 80 -2.03 -15.32 -2.89
N PHE A 81 -1.47 -14.13 -3.11
CA PHE A 81 -2.20 -12.98 -3.67
C PHE A 81 -1.20 -12.00 -4.30
N ALA A 82 -1.66 -11.24 -5.29
CA ALA A 82 -0.89 -10.19 -5.92
C ALA A 82 -1.81 -9.02 -6.31
N SER A 83 -1.33 -7.79 -6.15
CA SER A 83 -2.09 -6.57 -6.44
C SER A 83 -1.17 -5.41 -6.76
N ASP A 84 -1.67 -4.45 -7.54
CA ASP A 84 -1.05 -3.13 -7.70
C ASP A 84 -1.44 -2.18 -6.56
N ASN A 85 -2.43 -2.58 -5.76
CA ASN A 85 -2.90 -1.82 -4.61
C ASN A 85 -2.29 -2.40 -3.32
N ILE A 86 -1.42 -1.62 -2.69
CA ILE A 86 -0.76 -2.00 -1.43
C ILE A 86 -1.77 -2.26 -0.30
N SER A 87 -2.88 -1.51 -0.24
CA SER A 87 -3.88 -1.67 0.81
C SER A 87 -4.61 -3.01 0.70
N ASP A 88 -4.90 -3.48 -0.51
CA ASP A 88 -5.49 -4.80 -0.74
C ASP A 88 -4.52 -5.91 -0.37
N ALA A 89 -3.24 -5.73 -0.70
CA ALA A 89 -2.19 -6.67 -0.30
C ALA A 89 -2.05 -6.75 1.24
N ILE A 90 -2.08 -5.62 1.95
CA ILE A 90 -2.02 -5.58 3.42
C ILE A 90 -3.23 -6.29 4.03
N LYS A 91 -4.45 -6.01 3.54
CA LYS A 91 -5.68 -6.68 4.02
C LYS A 91 -5.58 -8.20 3.84
N GLN A 92 -5.17 -8.64 2.66
CA GLN A 92 -5.00 -10.07 2.39
C GLN A 92 -3.88 -10.70 3.24
N ALA A 93 -2.78 -9.98 3.48
CA ALA A 93 -1.71 -10.44 4.36
C ALA A 93 -2.17 -10.56 5.82
N ASN A 94 -3.02 -9.64 6.30
CA ASN A 94 -3.64 -9.73 7.61
C ASN A 94 -4.49 -10.99 7.75
N ASP A 95 -5.35 -11.28 6.78
CA ASP A 95 -6.27 -12.42 6.80
C ASP A 95 -5.52 -13.76 6.74
N SER A 96 -4.41 -13.80 6.02
CA SER A 96 -3.60 -15.01 5.82
C SER A 96 -2.44 -15.19 6.80
N MET A 97 -2.22 -14.25 7.71
CA MET A 97 -1.00 -14.16 8.54
C MET A 97 0.28 -14.12 7.69
N GLY A 98 0.21 -13.46 6.54
CA GLY A 98 1.28 -13.31 5.58
C GLY A 98 2.07 -12.02 5.75
N VAL A 99 2.94 -11.78 4.77
CA VAL A 99 3.72 -10.56 4.60
C VAL A 99 3.51 -10.04 3.18
N VAL A 100 3.73 -8.74 2.97
CA VAL A 100 3.72 -8.14 1.63
C VAL A 100 5.16 -7.92 1.19
N ILE A 101 5.49 -8.39 -0.01
CA ILE A 101 6.78 -8.14 -0.67
C ILE A 101 6.56 -7.43 -2.00
N ASP A 102 7.54 -6.68 -2.45
CA ASP A 102 7.57 -6.08 -3.80
C ASP A 102 8.14 -7.05 -4.85
N SER A 103 8.22 -6.58 -6.10
CA SER A 103 8.84 -7.33 -7.21
C SER A 103 10.34 -7.60 -7.02
N ASN A 104 11.01 -6.85 -6.14
CA ASN A 104 12.42 -7.04 -5.76
C ASN A 104 12.57 -7.94 -4.53
N GLN A 105 11.47 -8.51 -4.04
CA GLN A 105 11.39 -9.35 -2.83
C GLN A 105 11.74 -8.61 -1.53
N GLN A 106 11.64 -7.30 -1.52
CA GLN A 106 11.76 -6.53 -0.29
C GLN A 106 10.44 -6.56 0.48
N TYR A 107 10.54 -6.61 1.80
CA TYR A 107 9.36 -6.53 2.64
C TYR A 107 8.79 -5.12 2.61
N VAL A 108 7.59 -5.00 2.05
CA VAL A 108 6.84 -3.74 1.99
C VAL A 108 5.91 -3.60 3.19
N TRP A 109 5.46 -4.73 3.74
CA TRP A 109 4.67 -4.74 4.96
C TRP A 109 4.74 -6.09 5.68
N MET A 110 4.76 -6.06 7.00
CA MET A 110 4.60 -7.23 7.86
C MET A 110 4.04 -6.82 9.23
N ARG A 111 3.40 -7.76 9.89
CA ARG A 111 2.88 -7.53 11.24
C ARG A 111 3.98 -7.42 12.31
N ALA A 112 5.17 -7.98 12.07
CA ALA A 112 6.30 -7.90 12.99
C ALA A 112 6.82 -6.45 13.09
N ARG A 113 6.95 -5.94 14.31
CA ARG A 113 7.34 -4.56 14.61
C ARG A 113 8.13 -4.48 15.91
N LYS A 114 8.78 -3.35 16.14
CA LYS A 114 9.40 -3.05 17.44
C LYS A 114 8.31 -2.92 18.53
N ASN A 115 8.67 -3.10 19.78
CA ASN A 115 7.71 -2.96 20.90
C ASN A 115 7.19 -1.53 21.06
N ALA A 116 8.04 -0.55 20.79
CA ALA A 116 7.70 0.88 20.82
C ALA A 116 8.64 1.69 19.93
N VAL A 117 8.18 2.84 19.48
CA VAL A 117 8.96 3.86 18.77
C VAL A 117 8.58 5.22 19.35
N ASN A 118 9.54 5.93 19.95
CA ASN A 118 9.32 7.28 20.43
C ASN A 118 8.89 8.19 19.26
N ALA A 119 8.17 9.26 19.58
CA ALA A 119 7.84 10.27 18.59
C ALA A 119 9.13 10.78 17.91
N PHE A 120 9.10 10.87 16.58
CA PHE A 120 10.27 11.34 15.83
C PHE A 120 10.62 12.78 16.24
N ALA A 121 11.89 13.01 16.46
CA ALA A 121 12.40 14.35 16.68
C ALA A 121 12.44 15.12 15.34
N ASN A 122 12.41 16.45 15.43
CA ASN A 122 12.57 17.36 14.28
C ASN A 122 11.49 17.24 13.19
N ILE A 123 10.32 16.73 13.53
CA ILE A 123 9.15 16.83 12.64
C ILE A 123 8.61 18.25 12.73
N ALA A 124 8.70 18.98 11.63
CA ALA A 124 8.15 20.35 11.49
C ALA A 124 7.92 20.67 10.01
N CYS A 125 6.88 21.44 9.70
CA CYS A 125 6.77 22.03 8.38
C CYS A 125 7.86 23.10 8.17
N ASN A 126 8.21 23.37 6.92
CA ASN A 126 9.13 24.46 6.61
C ASN A 126 8.48 25.85 6.82
N GLU A 127 9.29 26.90 6.90
CA GLU A 127 8.82 28.28 7.12
C GLU A 127 7.95 28.83 5.96
N ILE A 128 8.09 28.26 4.75
CA ILE A 128 7.34 28.71 3.56
C ILE A 128 5.86 28.34 3.71
N ASP A 129 5.58 27.15 4.28
CA ASP A 129 4.23 26.58 4.38
C ASP A 129 3.58 26.77 5.77
N LYS A 130 4.21 27.52 6.69
CA LYS A 130 3.76 27.66 8.09
C LYS A 130 2.33 28.17 8.28
N ASP A 131 1.84 28.98 7.33
CA ASP A 131 0.50 29.57 7.37
C ASP A 131 -0.52 28.81 6.50
N ALA A 132 -0.12 27.68 5.88
CA ALA A 132 -0.96 26.84 5.06
C ALA A 132 -1.91 25.96 5.90
N ASP A 133 -2.79 25.21 5.24
CA ASP A 133 -3.63 24.21 5.91
C ASP A 133 -2.82 23.00 6.42
N SER A 134 -3.46 22.17 7.25
CA SER A 134 -2.79 21.03 7.89
C SER A 134 -2.36 19.93 6.91
N VAL A 135 -3.00 19.81 5.75
CA VAL A 135 -2.59 18.86 4.69
C VAL A 135 -1.25 19.30 4.11
N VAL A 136 -1.16 20.57 3.68
CA VAL A 136 0.07 21.18 3.16
C VAL A 136 1.20 21.11 4.18
N LYS A 137 0.94 21.52 5.42
CA LYS A 137 1.91 21.47 6.52
C LYS A 137 2.41 20.05 6.82
N SER A 138 1.52 19.05 6.78
CA SER A 138 1.91 17.65 7.01
C SER A 138 2.82 17.13 5.89
N VAL A 139 2.51 17.41 4.63
CA VAL A 139 3.36 17.03 3.49
C VAL A 139 4.72 17.76 3.57
N SER A 140 4.69 19.05 3.87
CA SER A 140 5.89 19.87 4.09
C SER A 140 6.77 19.31 5.20
N ALA A 141 6.17 18.89 6.33
CA ALA A 141 6.90 18.27 7.42
C ALA A 141 7.53 16.91 7.04
N MET A 142 6.85 16.10 6.21
CA MET A 142 7.43 14.85 5.68
C MET A 142 8.64 15.13 4.77
N LEU A 143 8.58 16.16 3.94
CA LEU A 143 9.70 16.58 3.08
C LEU A 143 10.87 17.12 3.91
N THR A 144 10.58 18.00 4.86
CA THR A 144 11.59 18.57 5.76
C THR A 144 12.30 17.49 6.59
N TYR A 145 11.57 16.46 7.02
CA TYR A 145 12.13 15.30 7.72
C TYR A 145 13.13 14.50 6.84
N ASN A 146 13.06 14.64 5.52
CA ASN A 146 13.99 14.09 4.53
C ASN A 146 14.93 15.17 3.95
N ASP A 147 15.16 16.28 4.66
CA ASP A 147 16.05 17.37 4.25
C ASP A 147 15.66 18.05 2.92
N VAL A 148 14.37 17.97 2.54
CA VAL A 148 13.82 18.60 1.32
C VAL A 148 12.98 19.81 1.72
N THR A 149 13.28 20.97 1.10
CA THR A 149 12.55 22.23 1.32
C THR A 149 12.03 22.76 -0.01
N VAL A 150 10.72 22.72 -0.19
CA VAL A 150 9.99 23.28 -1.35
C VAL A 150 8.70 23.92 -0.86
N SER A 151 8.09 24.79 -1.67
CA SER A 151 6.75 25.32 -1.39
C SER A 151 5.70 24.28 -1.76
N VAL A 152 5.23 23.53 -0.77
CA VAL A 152 4.15 22.52 -0.96
C VAL A 152 2.84 23.22 -1.31
N SER A 153 2.57 24.39 -0.72
CA SER A 153 1.38 25.21 -1.03
C SER A 153 1.31 25.59 -2.51
N GLU A 154 2.43 25.97 -3.13
CA GLU A 154 2.47 26.27 -4.57
C GLU A 154 2.22 25.02 -5.43
N LEU A 155 2.82 23.89 -5.08
CA LEU A 155 2.67 22.64 -5.83
C LEU A 155 1.23 22.11 -5.78
N ILE A 156 0.62 22.11 -4.58
CA ILE A 156 -0.80 21.70 -4.42
C ILE A 156 -1.72 22.73 -5.07
N GLY A 157 -1.43 24.02 -4.94
CA GLY A 157 -2.17 25.09 -5.62
C GLY A 157 -2.09 25.00 -7.15
N ALA A 158 -1.03 24.43 -7.71
CA ALA A 158 -0.88 24.12 -9.13
C ALA A 158 -1.58 22.82 -9.56
N GLY A 159 -2.24 22.10 -8.65
CA GLY A 159 -3.05 20.90 -8.93
C GLY A 159 -2.37 19.56 -8.64
N SER A 160 -1.18 19.56 -8.02
CA SER A 160 -0.54 18.31 -7.59
C SER A 160 -1.25 17.73 -6.36
N SER A 161 -1.40 16.41 -6.30
CA SER A 161 -1.83 15.73 -5.07
C SER A 161 -0.69 15.65 -4.05
N ALA A 162 -1.00 15.37 -2.77
CA ALA A 162 0.01 15.10 -1.75
C ALA A 162 0.96 13.95 -2.15
N VAL A 163 0.41 12.90 -2.78
CA VAL A 163 1.19 11.76 -3.30
C VAL A 163 2.15 12.21 -4.40
N ASP A 164 1.69 13.04 -5.35
CA ASP A 164 2.53 13.54 -6.45
C ASP A 164 3.66 14.44 -5.93
N VAL A 165 3.35 15.32 -4.96
CA VAL A 165 4.36 16.17 -4.34
C VAL A 165 5.46 15.33 -3.69
N LEU A 166 5.09 14.30 -2.91
CA LEU A 166 6.07 13.40 -2.29
C LEU A 166 6.85 12.60 -3.33
N LYS A 167 6.20 12.01 -4.35
CA LYS A 167 6.85 11.25 -5.43
C LYS A 167 7.89 12.06 -6.19
N ASN A 168 7.56 13.31 -6.51
CA ASN A 168 8.42 14.16 -7.30
C ASN A 168 9.62 14.72 -6.50
N ASN A 169 9.49 14.81 -5.18
CA ASN A 169 10.52 15.40 -4.33
C ASN A 169 11.31 14.40 -3.49
N LEU A 170 10.90 13.12 -3.44
CA LEU A 170 11.59 12.01 -2.78
C LEU A 170 11.89 10.88 -3.79
N PRO A 171 12.78 11.07 -4.77
CA PRO A 171 12.99 10.12 -5.87
C PRO A 171 13.61 8.79 -5.41
N ASP A 172 14.29 8.76 -4.27
CA ASP A 172 14.87 7.57 -3.63
C ASP A 172 13.87 6.80 -2.75
N LYS A 173 12.65 7.31 -2.63
CA LYS A 173 11.57 6.70 -1.85
C LYS A 173 10.47 6.16 -2.76
N GLU A 174 9.92 5.03 -2.38
CA GLU A 174 8.65 4.53 -2.89
C GLU A 174 7.53 5.11 -2.04
N ILE A 175 6.64 5.91 -2.64
CA ILE A 175 5.51 6.53 -1.95
C ILE A 175 4.32 5.57 -1.98
N LEU A 176 3.80 5.29 -0.81
CA LEU A 176 2.70 4.35 -0.59
C LEU A 176 1.44 5.13 -0.19
N ASP A 177 0.41 4.98 -1.01
CA ASP A 177 -0.93 5.51 -0.76
C ASP A 177 -1.80 4.39 -0.18
N LEU A 178 -2.14 4.49 1.10
CA LEU A 178 -2.81 3.45 1.86
C LEU A 178 -4.25 3.87 2.14
N GLN A 179 -5.21 3.06 1.71
CA GLN A 179 -6.63 3.37 1.91
C GLN A 179 -7.38 2.21 2.57
N GLY A 180 -8.10 2.53 3.65
CA GLY A 180 -8.93 1.57 4.37
C GLY A 180 -8.14 0.47 5.09
N VAL A 181 -6.87 0.71 5.42
CA VAL A 181 -6.08 -0.08 6.36
C VAL A 181 -6.29 0.45 7.79
N SER A 182 -5.95 -0.32 8.81
CA SER A 182 -6.10 0.09 10.21
C SER A 182 -4.92 0.93 10.70
N SER A 183 -5.10 1.58 11.86
CA SER A 183 -3.98 2.24 12.55
C SER A 183 -2.90 1.25 13.01
N GLU A 184 -3.23 0.00 13.21
CA GLU A 184 -2.23 -1.04 13.50
C GLU A 184 -1.36 -1.36 12.28
N ASP A 185 -1.90 -1.28 11.06
CA ASP A 185 -1.16 -1.59 9.84
C ASP A 185 -0.09 -0.56 9.53
N ILE A 186 -0.33 0.71 9.84
CA ILE A 186 0.64 1.78 9.59
C ILE A 186 1.83 1.76 10.55
N ILE A 187 1.73 1.06 11.68
CA ILE A 187 2.83 0.95 12.66
C ILE A 187 4.08 0.31 12.06
N PHE A 188 3.92 -0.58 11.09
CA PHE A 188 5.06 -1.16 10.37
C PHE A 188 5.98 -0.06 9.82
N TYR A 189 5.43 0.94 9.14
CA TYR A 189 6.21 2.02 8.53
C TYR A 189 6.86 2.91 9.59
N ILE A 190 6.16 3.22 10.66
CA ILE A 190 6.69 3.97 11.79
C ILE A 190 7.86 3.20 12.45
N SER A 191 7.77 1.87 12.53
CA SER A 191 8.84 1.02 13.05
C SER A 191 10.10 1.04 12.18
N GLN A 192 9.97 1.39 10.90
CA GLN A 192 11.07 1.59 9.96
C GLN A 192 11.65 3.02 9.98
N GLY A 193 11.10 3.91 10.79
CA GLY A 193 11.56 5.30 10.89
C GLY A 193 10.84 6.26 9.93
N ASN A 194 9.74 5.84 9.32
CA ASN A 194 9.00 6.64 8.35
C ASN A 194 7.75 7.24 8.99
N PRO A 195 7.56 8.56 8.98
CA PRO A 195 6.31 9.18 9.43
C PRO A 195 5.16 8.80 8.50
N VAL A 196 3.97 8.75 9.06
CA VAL A 196 2.76 8.44 8.30
C VAL A 196 1.83 9.66 8.34
N PHE A 197 1.56 10.22 7.16
CA PHE A 197 0.50 11.18 6.97
C PHE A 197 -0.85 10.48 7.13
N ALA A 198 -1.79 11.10 7.85
CA ALA A 198 -3.11 10.57 8.09
C ALA A 198 -4.17 11.67 7.92
N MET A 199 -5.14 11.46 7.04
CA MET A 199 -6.30 12.32 6.94
C MET A 199 -7.17 12.17 8.20
N THR A 200 -7.65 13.30 8.71
CA THR A 200 -8.57 13.37 9.87
C THR A 200 -9.92 13.96 9.52
N GLY A 201 -10.10 14.38 8.29
CA GLY A 201 -11.28 14.94 7.67
C GLY A 201 -11.02 15.22 6.20
N ASN A 202 -11.94 15.88 5.51
CA ASN A 202 -11.80 16.14 4.07
C ASN A 202 -10.61 17.06 3.71
N THR A 203 -10.25 17.96 4.63
CA THR A 203 -9.22 19.00 4.41
C THR A 203 -8.24 19.11 5.55
N SER A 204 -8.21 18.13 6.43
CA SER A 204 -7.33 18.15 7.60
C SER A 204 -6.52 16.86 7.72
N ALA A 205 -5.27 17.01 8.14
CA ALA A 205 -4.33 15.92 8.31
C ALA A 205 -3.41 16.12 9.51
N VAL A 206 -2.83 15.02 9.97
CA VAL A 206 -1.79 14.96 11.01
C VAL A 206 -0.68 14.01 10.57
N LEU A 207 0.42 13.95 11.32
CA LEU A 207 1.43 12.91 11.14
C LEU A 207 1.44 11.95 12.35
N VAL A 208 1.46 10.67 12.07
CA VAL A 208 1.76 9.65 13.08
C VAL A 208 3.27 9.44 13.08
N THR A 209 3.90 9.71 14.23
CA THR A 209 5.36 9.83 14.34
C THR A 209 5.97 8.86 15.34
N GLY A 210 5.17 8.02 15.96
CA GLY A 210 5.63 7.04 16.92
C GLY A 210 4.48 6.26 17.53
N TYR A 211 4.82 5.28 18.36
CA TYR A 211 3.84 4.47 19.10
C TYR A 211 4.46 3.87 20.36
N SER A 212 3.62 3.57 21.33
CA SER A 212 4.02 2.94 22.58
C SER A 212 3.65 1.45 22.62
N SER A 213 4.28 0.71 23.52
CA SER A 213 3.98 -0.72 23.76
C SER A 213 2.61 -0.95 24.40
N ASN A 214 2.02 0.06 25.01
CA ASN A 214 0.71 -0.01 25.67
C ASN A 214 -0.47 0.45 24.79
N GLY A 215 -0.25 0.56 23.48
CA GLY A 215 -1.35 0.81 22.53
C GLY A 215 -1.70 2.29 22.33
N ALA A 216 -0.73 3.18 22.38
CA ALA A 216 -0.92 4.58 22.03
C ALA A 216 -0.08 4.98 20.81
N LEU A 217 -0.62 5.86 19.98
CA LEU A 217 0.08 6.51 18.89
C LEU A 217 0.56 7.91 19.31
N TYR A 218 1.69 8.35 18.80
CA TYR A 218 2.17 9.72 18.92
C TYR A 218 1.79 10.50 17.66
N ILE A 219 0.90 11.47 17.84
CA ILE A 219 0.29 12.27 16.77
C ILE A 219 0.90 13.67 16.81
N TYR A 220 1.58 14.04 15.76
CA TYR A 220 2.06 15.39 15.52
C TYR A 220 0.96 16.21 14.82
N ASN A 221 0.54 17.30 15.45
CA ASN A 221 -0.40 18.27 14.88
C ASN A 221 0.38 19.39 14.20
N PRO A 222 0.32 19.53 12.86
CA PRO A 222 1.10 20.52 12.13
C PRO A 222 0.62 21.97 12.36
N ASP A 223 -0.60 22.17 12.88
CA ASP A 223 -1.15 23.52 13.11
C ASP A 223 -0.55 24.22 14.32
N ASN A 224 -0.09 23.45 15.31
CA ASN A 224 0.49 23.98 16.53
C ASN A 224 1.88 23.42 16.85
N GLY A 225 2.40 22.51 16.02
CA GLY A 225 3.69 21.87 16.20
C GLY A 225 3.78 20.91 17.39
N ALA A 226 2.67 20.59 18.03
CA ALA A 226 2.64 19.74 19.21
C ALA A 226 2.49 18.25 18.85
N THR A 227 3.19 17.40 19.58
CA THR A 227 2.97 15.95 19.55
C THR A 227 2.20 15.51 20.80
N THR A 228 1.10 14.82 20.60
CA THR A 228 0.25 14.29 21.66
C THR A 228 0.18 12.77 21.58
N SER A 229 -0.08 12.11 22.72
CA SER A 229 -0.35 10.69 22.77
C SER A 229 -1.85 10.43 22.69
N MET A 230 -2.26 9.47 21.85
CA MET A 230 -3.66 9.11 21.63
C MET A 230 -3.80 7.58 21.65
N SER A 231 -4.87 7.03 22.24
CA SER A 231 -5.15 5.60 22.18
C SER A 231 -5.42 5.14 20.74
N TYR A 232 -5.20 3.87 20.43
CA TYR A 232 -5.55 3.35 19.10
C TYR A 232 -7.03 3.55 18.78
N GLU A 233 -7.91 3.33 19.76
CA GLU A 233 -9.36 3.48 19.56
C GLU A 233 -9.74 4.93 19.21
N ASP A 234 -9.17 5.91 19.88
CA ASP A 234 -9.42 7.33 19.57
C ASP A 234 -8.81 7.74 18.23
N ALA A 235 -7.63 7.22 17.92
CA ALA A 235 -6.95 7.43 16.65
C ALA A 235 -7.75 6.82 15.48
N ASP A 236 -8.24 5.60 15.61
CA ASP A 236 -9.07 4.94 14.59
C ASP A 236 -10.35 5.74 14.33
N ARG A 237 -11.01 6.25 15.38
CA ARG A 237 -12.17 7.13 15.21
C ARG A 237 -11.83 8.41 14.46
N MET A 238 -10.69 9.02 14.77
CA MET A 238 -10.23 10.22 14.09
C MET A 238 -9.91 9.94 12.62
N PHE A 239 -9.17 8.86 12.33
CA PHE A 239 -8.79 8.49 10.96
C PHE A 239 -9.97 8.00 10.14
N TYR A 240 -10.98 7.37 10.76
CA TYR A 240 -12.22 6.99 10.09
C TYR A 240 -12.93 8.20 9.48
N ASN A 241 -12.92 9.36 10.16
CA ASN A 241 -13.48 10.61 9.63
C ASN A 241 -12.69 11.13 8.41
N GLY A 242 -11.42 10.77 8.27
CA GLY A 242 -10.56 11.03 7.12
C GLY A 242 -10.58 9.94 6.04
N GLY A 243 -11.50 8.95 6.15
CA GLY A 243 -11.62 7.85 5.19
C GLY A 243 -10.56 6.78 5.32
N LEU A 244 -9.86 6.68 6.45
CA LEU A 244 -8.71 5.78 6.67
C LEU A 244 -7.68 5.93 5.53
N HIS A 245 -7.38 7.17 5.18
CA HIS A 245 -6.44 7.51 4.14
C HIS A 245 -5.09 7.93 4.75
N PHE A 246 -4.06 7.16 4.41
CA PHE A 246 -2.70 7.36 4.91
C PHE A 246 -1.72 7.43 3.75
N ILE A 247 -0.66 8.23 3.91
CA ILE A 247 0.44 8.28 2.96
C ILE A 247 1.76 8.11 3.74
N THR A 248 2.62 7.26 3.23
CA THR A 248 3.96 7.06 3.79
C THR A 248 4.93 6.71 2.67
N TYR A 249 6.16 6.34 3.03
CA TYR A 249 7.17 5.95 2.06
C TYR A 249 8.09 4.86 2.62
N MET A 250 8.81 4.22 1.71
CA MET A 250 9.92 3.32 2.02
C MET A 250 11.14 3.70 1.17
N THR A 251 12.33 3.32 1.59
CA THR A 251 13.52 3.42 0.76
C THR A 251 13.45 2.37 -0.35
N LYS A 252 13.71 2.79 -1.60
CA LYS A 252 13.77 1.90 -2.77
C LYS A 252 14.93 0.93 -2.69
#